data_641a4009e6fa575dc6947cfa3d9ebe8c
#
_entry.id   641a4009e6fa575dc6947cfa3d9ebe8c
#
_cell.length_a   1.000
_cell.length_b   1.000
_cell.length_c   1.000
_cell.angle_alpha   90.00
_cell.angle_beta   90.00
_cell.angle_gamma   90.00
#
_symmetry.space_group_name_H-M   'P 1'
#
loop_
_entity.id
_entity.type
_entity.pdbx_description
1 polymer ?
#
loop_
_entity_poly.entity_id
_entity_poly.type
_entity_poly.pdbx_seq_one_letter_code
_entity_poly.pdbx_strand_id
1 'polypeptide(L)'
;MTKYGLPEEVVFCKRCVLSNQRPSSRPEHKHTPGQAATYMHIDDEGVCDACRQAEVKAATDWDARRAELSDLCDQHRREDGRYDCIVPGSGGKDSVVAAHVL
;
A
#
# COMPACT_ATOMS: atom_id res chain seq x y z
N MET A 1 25.54 5.11 9.28
CA MET A 1 24.39 4.18 9.25
C MET A 1 24.56 3.13 10.31
N THR A 2 23.50 2.81 11.01
CA THR A 2 23.48 1.75 12.04
C THR A 2 23.72 0.35 11.42
N LYS A 3 23.92 -0.66 12.28
CA LYS A 3 24.10 -2.07 11.89
C LYS A 3 23.02 -2.59 10.92
N TYR A 4 21.81 -2.01 10.95
CA TYR A 4 20.67 -2.44 10.11
C TYR A 4 20.39 -1.50 8.93
N GLY A 5 21.31 -0.58 8.62
CA GLY A 5 21.15 0.37 7.53
C GLY A 5 20.12 1.48 7.78
N LEU A 6 19.68 1.66 9.02
CA LEU A 6 18.76 2.72 9.42
C LEU A 6 19.55 4.01 9.76
N PRO A 7 18.93 5.20 9.74
CA PRO A 7 19.56 6.44 10.18
C PRO A 7 20.03 6.36 11.63
N GLU A 8 21.14 7.03 11.95
CA GLU A 8 21.64 7.14 13.33
C GLU A 8 20.78 8.09 14.16
N GLU A 9 20.36 9.19 13.55
CA GLU A 9 19.46 10.14 14.17
C GLU A 9 18.00 9.66 14.05
N VAL A 10 17.31 9.62 15.19
CA VAL A 10 15.91 9.24 15.29
C VAL A 10 15.03 10.47 15.11
N VAL A 11 14.25 10.48 14.05
CA VAL A 11 13.29 11.56 13.77
C VAL A 11 11.87 10.98 13.79
N PHE A 12 10.98 11.63 14.54
CA PHE A 12 9.57 11.26 14.62
C PHE A 12 8.70 12.14 13.73
N CYS A 13 7.65 11.54 13.19
CA CYS A 13 6.63 12.28 12.48
C CYS A 13 5.88 13.23 13.44
N LYS A 14 5.64 14.47 13.00
CA LYS A 14 4.89 15.46 13.79
C LYS A 14 3.38 15.18 13.88
N ARG A 15 2.84 14.29 13.04
CA ARG A 15 1.40 13.99 12.97
C ARG A 15 1.02 12.63 13.55
N CYS A 16 1.94 11.68 13.57
CA CYS A 16 1.69 10.33 14.07
C CYS A 16 2.87 9.80 14.87
N VAL A 17 2.80 8.54 15.31
CA VAL A 17 3.82 7.91 16.15
C VAL A 17 4.97 7.27 15.36
N LEU A 18 4.96 7.33 14.03
CA LEU A 18 6.00 6.72 13.19
C LEU A 18 7.30 7.52 13.25
N SER A 19 8.41 6.80 13.14
CA SER A 19 9.75 7.38 13.03
C SER A 19 10.46 6.88 11.77
N ASN A 20 11.58 7.51 11.44
CA ASN A 20 12.48 7.08 10.38
C ASN A 20 13.20 5.76 10.68
N GLN A 21 12.98 5.16 11.85
CA GLN A 21 13.53 3.86 12.22
C GLN A 21 12.68 2.69 11.71
N ARG A 22 11.52 2.95 11.10
CA ARG A 22 10.71 1.90 10.48
C ARG A 22 11.27 1.54 9.10
N PRO A 23 11.75 0.30 8.88
CA PRO A 23 12.13 -0.15 7.55
C PRO A 23 10.91 -0.24 6.62
N SER A 24 11.12 0.06 5.36
CA SER A 24 10.09 -0.14 4.33
C SER A 24 9.91 -1.61 4.00
N SER A 25 8.67 -2.02 3.75
CA SER A 25 8.36 -3.37 3.27
C SER A 25 8.92 -3.58 1.87
N ARG A 26 9.55 -4.73 1.63
CA ARG A 26 10.01 -5.15 0.31
C ARG A 26 9.49 -6.55 0.01
N PRO A 27 9.12 -6.86 -1.25
CA PRO A 27 8.84 -8.23 -1.65
C PRO A 27 10.11 -9.09 -1.48
N GLU A 28 9.97 -10.29 -0.94
CA GLU A 28 11.10 -11.18 -0.65
C GLU A 28 12.03 -11.43 -1.85
N HIS A 29 11.46 -11.60 -3.03
CA HIS A 29 12.21 -11.85 -4.27
C HIS A 29 13.04 -10.63 -4.76
N LYS A 30 12.87 -9.46 -4.17
CA LYS A 30 13.64 -8.24 -4.48
C LYS A 30 14.75 -7.94 -3.47
N HIS A 31 15.01 -8.84 -2.53
CA HIS A 31 16.14 -8.70 -1.62
C HIS A 31 17.43 -9.09 -2.32
N THR A 32 18.31 -8.11 -2.52
CA THR A 32 19.66 -8.33 -3.05
C THR A 32 20.66 -8.19 -1.89
N PRO A 33 21.52 -9.16 -1.66
CA PRO A 33 22.57 -9.05 -0.64
C PRO A 33 23.40 -7.77 -0.83
N GLY A 34 23.61 -7.02 0.26
CA GLY A 34 24.38 -5.77 0.24
C GLY A 34 23.60 -4.53 -0.17
N GLN A 35 22.34 -4.63 -0.56
CA GLN A 35 21.52 -3.46 -0.84
C GLN A 35 21.08 -2.77 0.46
N ALA A 36 21.27 -1.45 0.54
CA ALA A 36 20.81 -0.66 1.68
C ALA A 36 19.29 -0.80 1.88
N ALA A 37 18.87 -0.98 3.13
CA ALA A 37 17.46 -0.97 3.48
C ALA A 37 16.87 0.43 3.25
N THR A 38 15.68 0.49 2.67
CA THR A 38 14.88 1.72 2.67
C THR A 38 14.09 1.82 3.97
N TYR A 39 13.84 3.02 4.41
CA TYR A 39 13.11 3.29 5.66
C TYR A 39 12.06 4.38 5.43
N MET A 40 11.21 4.60 6.44
CA MET A 40 10.17 5.62 6.39
C MET A 40 10.79 7.00 6.17
N HIS A 41 10.42 7.64 5.08
CA HIS A 41 10.82 9.02 4.80
C HIS A 41 9.95 9.98 5.61
N ILE A 42 10.60 11.04 6.10
CA ILE A 42 9.97 12.19 6.76
C ILE A 42 10.39 13.42 5.97
N ASP A 43 9.43 14.18 5.48
CA ASP A 43 9.66 15.34 4.64
C ASP A 43 10.18 16.56 5.43
N ASP A 44 10.46 17.66 4.73
CA ASP A 44 11.00 18.89 5.32
C ASP A 44 10.02 19.55 6.31
N GLU A 45 8.72 19.26 6.21
CA GLU A 45 7.70 19.69 7.16
C GLU A 45 7.65 18.81 8.41
N GLY A 46 8.36 17.69 8.40
CA GLY A 46 8.41 16.72 9.49
C GLY A 46 7.24 15.73 9.45
N VAL A 47 6.67 15.47 8.28
CA VAL A 47 5.52 14.57 8.09
C VAL A 47 5.98 13.33 7.35
N CYS A 48 5.57 12.14 7.83
CA CYS A 48 5.96 10.88 7.20
C CYS A 48 5.10 10.55 5.97
N ASP A 49 5.66 9.71 5.07
CA ASP A 49 4.98 9.26 3.86
C ASP A 49 3.62 8.60 4.13
N ALA A 50 3.46 7.90 5.26
CA ALA A 50 2.18 7.30 5.64
C ALA A 50 1.09 8.36 5.91
N CYS A 51 1.44 9.49 6.54
CA CYS A 51 0.52 10.60 6.74
C CYS A 51 0.20 11.29 5.42
N ARG A 52 1.18 11.47 4.52
CA ARG A 52 0.94 12.01 3.18
C ARG A 52 0.04 11.11 2.36
N GLN A 53 0.25 9.80 2.44
CA GLN A 53 -0.64 8.85 1.77
C GLN A 53 -2.07 8.87 2.35
N ALA A 54 -2.24 9.12 3.64
CA ALA A 54 -3.55 9.30 4.25
C ALA A 54 -4.27 10.56 3.71
N GLU A 55 -3.54 11.65 3.47
CA GLU A 55 -4.10 12.86 2.82
C GLU A 55 -4.59 12.55 1.40
N VAL A 56 -3.80 11.83 0.61
CA VAL A 56 -4.19 11.41 -0.76
C VAL A 56 -5.45 10.55 -0.71
N LYS A 57 -5.52 9.59 0.21
CA LYS A 57 -6.71 8.75 0.38
C LYS A 57 -7.95 9.55 0.78
N ALA A 58 -7.78 10.53 1.67
CA ALA A 58 -8.89 11.39 2.10
C ALA A 58 -9.41 12.30 0.98
N ALA A 59 -8.53 12.71 0.05
CA ALA A 59 -8.88 13.53 -1.10
C ALA A 59 -9.41 12.73 -2.29
N THR A 60 -9.34 11.41 -2.25
CA THR A 60 -9.80 10.54 -3.34
C THR A 60 -11.32 10.48 -3.37
N ASP A 61 -11.90 10.67 -4.52
CA ASP A 61 -13.34 10.43 -4.77
C ASP A 61 -13.59 8.91 -4.88
N TRP A 62 -13.96 8.32 -3.76
CA TRP A 62 -14.21 6.87 -3.68
C TRP A 62 -15.47 6.44 -4.38
N ASP A 63 -16.46 7.32 -4.54
CA ASP A 63 -17.69 7.02 -5.29
C ASP A 63 -17.39 6.94 -6.79
N ALA A 64 -16.59 7.87 -7.31
CA ALA A 64 -16.09 7.79 -8.69
C ALA A 64 -15.25 6.53 -8.93
N ARG A 65 -14.35 6.19 -7.99
CA ARG A 65 -13.55 4.95 -8.08
C ARG A 65 -14.40 3.69 -8.06
N ARG A 66 -15.49 3.68 -7.29
CA ARG A 66 -16.44 2.56 -7.25
C ARG A 66 -17.22 2.44 -8.56
N ALA A 67 -17.63 3.55 -9.15
CA ALA A 67 -18.29 3.57 -10.45
C ALA A 67 -17.35 3.01 -11.54
N GLU A 68 -16.09 3.44 -11.59
CA GLU A 68 -15.08 2.91 -12.52
C GLU A 68 -14.92 1.38 -12.39
N LEU A 69 -14.88 0.86 -11.15
CA LEU A 69 -14.80 -0.59 -10.91
C LEU A 69 -16.04 -1.31 -11.43
N SER A 70 -17.24 -0.76 -11.18
CA SER A 70 -18.50 -1.33 -11.67
C SER A 70 -18.52 -1.40 -13.20
N ASP A 71 -18.14 -0.30 -13.86
CA ASP A 71 -18.08 -0.23 -15.32
C ASP A 71 -17.08 -1.24 -15.89
N LEU A 72 -15.92 -1.39 -15.24
CA LEU A 72 -14.92 -2.39 -15.63
C LEU A 72 -15.47 -3.82 -15.49
N CYS A 73 -16.15 -4.14 -14.40
CA CYS A 73 -16.78 -5.43 -14.19
C CYS A 73 -17.84 -5.71 -15.26
N ASP A 74 -18.67 -4.72 -15.56
CA ASP A 74 -19.74 -4.88 -16.57
C ASP A 74 -19.19 -5.07 -17.99
N GLN A 75 -18.08 -4.42 -18.34
CA GLN A 75 -17.40 -4.63 -19.63
C GLN A 75 -16.89 -6.07 -19.81
N HIS A 76 -16.58 -6.77 -18.73
CA HIS A 76 -16.03 -8.13 -18.76
C HIS A 76 -17.04 -9.21 -18.34
N ARG A 77 -18.26 -8.82 -18.02
CA ARG A 77 -19.35 -9.74 -17.64
C ARG A 77 -19.71 -10.64 -18.82
N ARG A 78 -19.77 -11.94 -18.55
CA ARG A 78 -20.09 -12.96 -19.57
C ARG A 78 -21.54 -13.42 -19.45
N GLU A 79 -22.15 -13.71 -20.58
CA GLU A 79 -23.51 -14.26 -20.64
C GLU A 79 -23.55 -15.78 -20.87
N ASP A 80 -22.37 -16.40 -21.01
CA ASP A 80 -22.22 -17.84 -21.36
C ASP A 80 -22.13 -18.77 -20.13
N GLY A 81 -22.36 -18.24 -18.92
CA GLY A 81 -22.30 -19.01 -17.67
C GLY A 81 -20.88 -19.38 -17.20
N ARG A 82 -19.85 -18.85 -17.85
CA ARG A 82 -18.46 -19.00 -17.43
C ARG A 82 -18.06 -17.91 -16.42
N TYR A 83 -16.87 -18.06 -15.83
CA TYR A 83 -16.33 -17.08 -14.87
C TYR A 83 -15.94 -15.79 -15.58
N ASP A 84 -16.29 -14.65 -14.98
CA ASP A 84 -15.99 -13.31 -15.47
C ASP A 84 -14.56 -12.87 -15.11
N CYS A 85 -14.08 -13.28 -13.94
CA CYS A 85 -12.74 -12.93 -13.47
C CYS A 85 -12.14 -14.01 -12.57
N ILE A 86 -10.87 -13.82 -12.24
CA ILE A 86 -10.14 -14.62 -11.25
C ILE A 86 -9.77 -13.69 -10.10
N VAL A 87 -10.21 -14.03 -8.89
CA VAL A 87 -9.84 -13.32 -7.66
C VAL A 87 -8.79 -14.14 -6.93
N PRO A 88 -7.51 -13.72 -6.94
CA PRO A 88 -6.47 -14.43 -6.21
C PRO A 88 -6.65 -14.24 -4.71
N GLY A 89 -6.54 -15.31 -3.94
CA GLY A 89 -6.72 -15.28 -2.50
C GLY A 89 -5.61 -16.01 -1.77
N SER A 90 -4.96 -15.36 -0.81
CA SER A 90 -3.97 -15.96 0.08
C SER A 90 -4.58 -16.52 1.37
N GLY A 91 -5.89 -16.36 1.58
CA GLY A 91 -6.58 -16.66 2.84
C GLY A 91 -6.44 -15.60 3.92
N GLY A 92 -5.73 -14.51 3.66
CA GLY A 92 -5.60 -13.36 4.54
C GLY A 92 -6.79 -12.38 4.42
N LYS A 93 -6.89 -11.46 5.37
CA LYS A 93 -7.99 -10.48 5.46
C LYS A 93 -8.17 -9.66 4.18
N ASP A 94 -7.08 -9.26 3.53
CA ASP A 94 -7.12 -8.38 2.35
C ASP A 94 -7.69 -9.12 1.12
N SER A 95 -7.35 -10.40 0.95
CA SER A 95 -7.91 -11.23 -0.13
C SER A 95 -9.39 -11.57 0.09
N VAL A 96 -9.82 -11.70 1.34
CA VAL A 96 -11.25 -11.90 1.67
C VAL A 96 -12.06 -10.65 1.32
N VAL A 97 -11.55 -9.46 1.61
CA VAL A 97 -12.19 -8.20 1.23
C VAL A 97 -12.29 -8.06 -0.28
N ALA A 98 -11.21 -8.36 -1.03
CA ALA A 98 -11.22 -8.32 -2.49
C ALA A 98 -12.30 -9.25 -3.08
N ALA A 99 -12.41 -10.49 -2.57
CA ALA A 99 -13.44 -11.45 -3.00
C ALA A 99 -14.87 -11.03 -2.61
N HIS A 100 -15.03 -10.19 -1.58
CA HIS A 100 -16.35 -9.70 -1.17
C HIS A 100 -16.82 -8.51 -2.01
N VAL A 101 -15.89 -7.70 -2.51
CA VAL A 101 -16.20 -6.49 -3.29
C VAL A 101 -16.46 -6.80 -4.75
N LEU A 102 -15.76 -7.78 -5.33
CA LEU A 102 -15.91 -8.24 -6.72
C LEU A 102 -17.01 -9.29 -6.88
#